data_4f45f669017166d2876d7bc152108b83
#
_entry.id   4f45f669017166d2876d7bc152108b83
#
_cell.length_a   1.000
_cell.length_b   1.000
_cell.length_c   1.000
_cell.angle_alpha   90.00
_cell.angle_beta   90.00
_cell.angle_gamma   90.00
#
_symmetry.space_group_name_H-M   'P 1'
#
loop_
_entity.id
_entity.type
_entity.pdbx_description
1 polymer ?
#
loop_
_entity_poly.entity_id
_entity_poly.type
_entity_poly.pdbx_seq_one_letter_code
_entity_poly.pdbx_strand_id
1 'polypeptide(L)'
;MSSDAGRRTLLVFCDSLSYYGPTGGLPADDPRIWPNLVAAQLDWDVEVIGRIGWTSRDVWWAATQDPRSWAALPRAGAVVFATSGMDSLPSVLPTALRELIRYARPPRLRRWVRDGYSWLQPRLSPIARPALPPHLTVEYLEMTRAAIDFNRPGIPVVASLPSVHTAASYGKAHHGRAGTVAALTRWAQEHAVPLVDLKAAVADEIYSGRGNPDGIHWNFEAHRAVADMMLKGLAEAGVPIPDSRT
;
A
#
# COMPACT_ATOMS: atom_id res chain seq x y z
N MET A 1 -14.15 -9.81 37.02
CA MET A 1 -13.04 -9.64 36.08
C MET A 1 -13.63 -8.87 34.92
N SER A 2 -13.44 -7.54 34.92
CA SER A 2 -13.85 -6.67 33.82
C SER A 2 -12.99 -7.05 32.60
N SER A 3 -13.63 -7.47 31.52
CA SER A 3 -12.94 -7.67 30.24
C SER A 3 -12.52 -6.29 29.76
N ASP A 4 -11.26 -5.96 29.95
CA ASP A 4 -10.59 -4.92 29.19
C ASP A 4 -10.50 -5.46 27.74
N ALA A 5 -11.63 -5.42 27.05
CA ALA A 5 -11.69 -5.68 25.62
C ALA A 5 -11.05 -4.47 24.96
N GLY A 6 -9.71 -4.49 24.88
CA GLY A 6 -8.92 -3.46 24.25
C GLY A 6 -9.53 -3.08 22.89
N ARG A 7 -9.45 -1.81 22.52
CA ARG A 7 -9.92 -1.31 21.22
C ARG A 7 -9.44 -2.24 20.11
N ARG A 8 -10.31 -2.52 19.14
CA ARG A 8 -9.90 -3.26 17.93
C ARG A 8 -8.87 -2.45 17.16
N THR A 9 -8.01 -3.13 16.43
CA THR A 9 -6.96 -2.50 15.63
C THR A 9 -7.25 -2.70 14.14
N LEU A 10 -7.16 -1.64 13.35
CA LEU A 10 -7.05 -1.72 11.90
C LEU A 10 -5.59 -2.00 11.57
N LEU A 11 -5.28 -3.18 11.07
CA LEU A 11 -3.93 -3.55 10.68
C LEU A 11 -3.73 -3.24 9.18
N VAL A 12 -2.82 -2.33 8.87
CA VAL A 12 -2.59 -1.85 7.50
C VAL A 12 -1.17 -2.19 7.05
N PHE A 13 -1.07 -3.08 6.07
CA PHE A 13 0.18 -3.31 5.32
C PHE A 13 0.20 -2.42 4.09
N CYS A 14 1.22 -1.57 3.97
CA CYS A 14 1.20 -0.51 2.96
C CYS A 14 2.57 -0.10 2.43
N ASP A 15 2.54 0.75 1.44
CA ASP A 15 3.68 1.54 0.99
C ASP A 15 3.55 3.01 1.41
N SER A 16 4.37 3.88 0.82
CA SER A 16 4.38 5.32 1.14
C SER A 16 3.07 6.05 0.86
N LEU A 17 2.20 5.55 -0.01
CA LEU A 17 0.91 6.18 -0.31
C LEU A 17 0.00 6.28 0.91
N SER A 18 0.25 5.51 1.95
CA SER A 18 -0.56 5.55 3.17
C SER A 18 -0.14 6.65 4.16
N TYR A 19 1.08 7.17 4.04
CA TYR A 19 1.61 8.15 5.01
C TYR A 19 2.42 9.30 4.38
N TYR A 20 2.41 9.47 3.07
CA TYR A 20 2.96 10.65 2.40
C TYR A 20 1.85 11.64 2.07
N GLY A 21 2.05 12.87 2.51
CA GLY A 21 1.18 14.01 2.21
C GLY A 21 1.76 14.94 1.12
N PRO A 22 1.18 16.13 0.97
CA PRO A 22 1.51 17.06 -0.12
C PRO A 22 2.97 17.55 -0.10
N THR A 23 3.66 17.50 1.03
CA THR A 23 5.04 18.00 1.18
C THR A 23 6.05 16.94 1.58
N GLY A 24 5.63 15.67 1.71
CA GLY A 24 6.52 14.57 2.09
C GLY A 24 5.91 13.58 3.08
N GLY A 25 6.75 12.75 3.68
CA GLY A 25 6.33 11.76 4.67
C GLY A 25 5.82 12.40 5.95
N LEU A 26 4.75 11.82 6.49
CA LEU A 26 4.08 12.21 7.72
C LEU A 26 4.29 11.13 8.79
N PRO A 27 4.18 11.47 10.09
CA PRO A 27 4.13 10.48 11.16
C PRO A 27 2.98 9.47 10.93
N ALA A 28 3.17 8.24 11.38
CA ALA A 28 2.15 7.19 11.21
C ALA A 28 0.84 7.48 11.97
N ASP A 29 0.89 8.35 12.97
CA ASP A 29 -0.24 8.81 13.78
C ASP A 29 -0.82 10.16 13.33
N ASP A 30 -0.37 10.73 12.18
CA ASP A 30 -0.97 11.97 11.66
C ASP A 30 -2.46 11.76 11.35
N PRO A 31 -3.36 12.54 11.96
CA PRO A 31 -4.81 12.33 11.82
C PRO A 31 -5.36 12.58 10.41
N ARG A 32 -4.56 13.14 9.50
CA ARG A 32 -4.97 13.49 8.14
C ARG A 32 -4.70 12.40 7.11
N ILE A 33 -3.93 11.37 7.45
CA ILE A 33 -3.69 10.23 6.56
C ILE A 33 -4.86 9.25 6.61
N TRP A 34 -5.14 8.60 5.49
CA TRP A 34 -6.31 7.75 5.35
C TRP A 34 -6.42 6.61 6.39
N PRO A 35 -5.32 5.95 6.85
CA PRO A 35 -5.46 4.89 7.86
C PRO A 35 -6.05 5.41 9.18
N ASN A 36 -5.60 6.60 9.61
CA ASN A 36 -6.09 7.23 10.84
C ASN A 36 -7.52 7.78 10.67
N LEU A 37 -7.87 8.29 9.49
CA LEU A 37 -9.25 8.71 9.19
C LEU A 37 -10.21 7.52 9.29
N VAL A 38 -9.85 6.38 8.70
CA VAL A 38 -10.64 5.13 8.78
C VAL A 38 -10.75 4.65 10.22
N ALA A 39 -9.64 4.59 10.95
CA ALA A 39 -9.61 4.13 12.34
C ALA A 39 -10.46 5.03 13.25
N ALA A 40 -10.40 6.35 13.06
CA ALA A 40 -11.24 7.31 13.80
C ALA A 40 -12.73 7.08 13.55
N GLN A 41 -13.16 6.81 12.31
CA GLN A 41 -14.54 6.52 11.98
C GLN A 41 -15.03 5.19 12.59
N LEU A 42 -14.15 4.20 12.68
CA LEU A 42 -14.46 2.90 13.28
C LEU A 42 -14.40 2.91 14.82
N ASP A 43 -13.86 3.94 15.43
CA ASP A 43 -13.47 3.99 16.84
C ASP A 43 -12.47 2.88 17.20
N TRP A 44 -11.52 2.64 16.32
CA TRP A 44 -10.46 1.65 16.46
C TRP A 44 -9.08 2.30 16.59
N ASP A 45 -8.11 1.54 17.08
CA ASP A 45 -6.71 1.85 16.92
C ASP A 45 -6.26 1.50 15.49
N VAL A 46 -5.09 1.99 15.08
CA VAL A 46 -4.48 1.60 13.80
C VAL A 46 -3.02 1.21 13.99
N GLU A 47 -2.60 0.15 13.34
CA GLU A 47 -1.19 -0.20 13.19
C GLU A 47 -0.81 -0.13 11.70
N VAL A 48 0.05 0.83 11.37
CA VAL A 48 0.54 1.05 10.00
C VAL A 48 1.90 0.39 9.84
N ILE A 49 1.96 -0.67 9.07
CA ILE A 49 3.18 -1.42 8.77
C ILE A 49 3.54 -1.23 7.30
N GLY A 50 4.55 -0.39 7.06
CA GLY A 50 4.92 -0.05 5.70
C GLY A 50 6.22 0.71 5.59
N ARG A 51 6.77 0.75 4.37
CA ARG A 51 7.93 1.58 4.00
C ARG A 51 7.80 2.10 2.58
N ILE A 52 8.55 3.15 2.29
CA ILE A 52 8.67 3.72 0.93
C ILE A 52 9.11 2.62 -0.04
N GLY A 53 8.34 2.47 -1.11
CA GLY A 53 8.69 1.56 -2.20
C GLY A 53 8.48 0.08 -1.92
N TRP A 54 7.72 -0.28 -0.87
CA TRP A 54 7.36 -1.65 -0.60
C TRP A 54 6.48 -2.25 -1.71
N THR A 55 6.74 -3.51 -1.98
CA THR A 55 5.98 -4.38 -2.86
C THR A 55 5.19 -5.41 -2.03
N SER A 56 4.31 -6.16 -2.66
CA SER A 56 3.60 -7.28 -2.01
C SER A 56 4.55 -8.31 -1.41
N ARG A 57 5.75 -8.49 -1.98
CA ARG A 57 6.81 -9.31 -1.38
C ARG A 57 7.25 -8.78 -0.02
N ASP A 58 7.42 -7.47 0.11
CA ASP A 58 7.84 -6.84 1.37
C ASP A 58 6.74 -6.95 2.43
N VAL A 59 5.48 -6.91 2.01
CA VAL A 59 4.32 -7.17 2.89
C VAL A 59 4.35 -8.59 3.45
N TRP A 60 4.64 -9.59 2.61
CA TRP A 60 4.82 -10.96 3.08
C TRP A 60 5.91 -11.07 4.16
N TRP A 61 7.08 -10.44 3.93
CA TRP A 61 8.15 -10.41 4.93
C TRP A 61 7.72 -9.69 6.22
N ALA A 62 7.01 -8.57 6.10
CA ALA A 62 6.52 -7.85 7.28
C ALA A 62 5.48 -8.65 8.06
N ALA A 63 4.53 -9.29 7.39
CA ALA A 63 3.51 -10.09 8.04
C ALA A 63 4.11 -11.28 8.82
N THR A 64 5.20 -11.86 8.29
CA THR A 64 5.80 -13.08 8.87
C THR A 64 7.02 -12.84 9.76
N GLN A 65 7.66 -11.66 9.71
CA GLN A 65 8.92 -11.40 10.42
C GLN A 65 8.94 -10.11 11.24
N ASP A 66 7.99 -9.20 11.07
CA ASP A 66 7.95 -7.96 11.85
C ASP A 66 7.19 -8.19 13.17
N PRO A 67 7.83 -7.98 14.33
CA PRO A 67 7.18 -8.14 15.64
C PRO A 67 5.92 -7.29 15.83
N ARG A 68 5.81 -6.14 15.11
CA ARG A 68 4.62 -5.28 15.16
C ARG A 68 3.41 -5.99 14.55
N SER A 69 3.62 -6.74 13.45
CA SER A 69 2.57 -7.58 12.86
C SER A 69 2.04 -8.60 13.87
N TRP A 70 2.94 -9.28 14.57
CA TRP A 70 2.56 -10.29 15.57
C TRP A 70 1.86 -9.68 16.78
N ALA A 71 2.30 -8.49 17.22
CA ALA A 71 1.67 -7.79 18.34
C ALA A 71 0.28 -7.23 17.97
N ALA A 72 0.08 -6.78 16.71
CA ALA A 72 -1.16 -6.19 16.26
C ALA A 72 -2.22 -7.25 15.88
N LEU A 73 -1.82 -8.36 15.26
CA LEU A 73 -2.72 -9.37 14.71
C LEU A 73 -3.73 -9.93 15.74
N PRO A 74 -3.39 -10.24 16.99
CA PRO A 74 -4.37 -10.70 17.98
C PRO A 74 -5.49 -9.71 18.28
N ARG A 75 -5.23 -8.41 18.13
CA ARG A 75 -6.19 -7.32 18.38
C ARG A 75 -6.84 -6.82 17.08
N ALA A 76 -6.39 -7.30 15.92
CA ALA A 76 -6.89 -6.83 14.65
C ALA A 76 -8.38 -7.15 14.47
N GLY A 77 -9.16 -6.15 14.13
CA GLY A 77 -10.57 -6.27 13.74
C GLY A 77 -10.72 -6.45 12.23
N ALA A 78 -9.74 -5.96 11.46
CA ALA A 78 -9.63 -6.12 10.01
C ALA A 78 -8.19 -5.91 9.55
N VAL A 79 -7.87 -6.40 8.35
CA VAL A 79 -6.57 -6.21 7.70
C VAL A 79 -6.75 -5.54 6.34
N VAL A 80 -5.89 -4.58 6.02
CA VAL A 80 -5.88 -3.91 4.71
C VAL A 80 -4.53 -4.11 4.03
N PHE A 81 -4.56 -4.61 2.80
CA PHE A 81 -3.40 -4.66 1.90
C PHE A 81 -3.43 -3.43 0.99
N ALA A 82 -2.78 -2.35 1.41
CA ALA A 82 -2.69 -1.10 0.66
C ALA A 82 -1.34 -0.99 -0.07
N THR A 83 -1.04 -1.98 -0.88
CA THR A 83 0.16 -2.11 -1.72
C THR A 83 -0.23 -2.27 -3.19
N SER A 84 0.56 -2.96 -3.99
CA SER A 84 0.36 -3.19 -5.42
C SER A 84 0.70 -2.02 -6.35
N GLY A 85 0.66 -0.78 -5.87
CA GLY A 85 1.13 0.37 -6.65
C GLY A 85 2.57 0.19 -7.11
N MET A 86 3.47 -0.04 -6.16
CA MET A 86 4.89 -0.24 -6.43
C MET A 86 5.18 -1.51 -7.25
N ASP A 87 4.38 -2.56 -7.10
CA ASP A 87 4.51 -3.80 -7.89
C ASP A 87 4.36 -3.52 -9.38
N SER A 88 3.38 -2.69 -9.72
CA SER A 88 2.99 -2.38 -11.10
C SER A 88 3.85 -1.30 -11.78
N LEU A 89 4.63 -0.54 -11.00
CA LEU A 89 5.51 0.51 -11.54
C LEU A 89 6.70 -0.11 -12.31
N PRO A 90 7.13 0.55 -13.41
CA PRO A 90 8.27 0.07 -14.17
C PRO A 90 9.55 0.11 -13.32
N SER A 91 10.34 -0.95 -13.37
CA SER A 91 11.65 -1.03 -12.72
C SER A 91 12.72 -1.49 -13.70
N VAL A 92 13.76 -0.68 -13.86
CA VAL A 92 14.91 -0.99 -14.73
C VAL A 92 15.76 -2.12 -14.16
N LEU A 93 15.76 -2.25 -12.82
CA LEU A 93 16.46 -3.33 -12.12
C LEU A 93 15.44 -4.23 -11.41
N PRO A 94 15.68 -5.54 -11.38
CA PRO A 94 14.97 -6.43 -10.47
C PRO A 94 15.02 -5.92 -9.04
N THR A 95 13.92 -6.08 -8.28
CA THR A 95 13.79 -5.55 -6.92
C THR A 95 14.97 -5.93 -6.03
N ALA A 96 15.44 -7.17 -6.10
CA ALA A 96 16.61 -7.65 -5.34
C ALA A 96 17.89 -6.85 -5.65
N LEU A 97 18.17 -6.55 -6.93
CA LEU A 97 19.33 -5.74 -7.32
C LEU A 97 19.18 -4.29 -6.91
N ARG A 98 17.97 -3.73 -6.99
CA ARG A 98 17.69 -2.37 -6.52
C ARG A 98 17.96 -2.24 -5.02
N GLU A 99 17.59 -3.22 -4.23
CA GLU A 99 17.88 -3.25 -2.80
C GLU A 99 19.38 -3.29 -2.49
N LEU A 100 20.19 -3.98 -3.31
CA LEU A 100 21.62 -4.02 -3.13
C LEU A 100 22.32 -2.66 -3.25
N ILE A 101 21.71 -1.69 -3.93
CA ILE A 101 22.28 -0.34 -4.05
C ILE A 101 22.51 0.29 -2.65
N ARG A 102 21.64 0.01 -1.67
CA ARG A 102 21.80 0.54 -0.30
C ARG A 102 23.03 -0.01 0.44
N TYR A 103 23.53 -1.17 0.02
CA TYR A 103 24.70 -1.81 0.61
C TYR A 103 26.00 -1.52 -0.14
N ALA A 104 25.97 -0.82 -1.27
CA ALA A 104 27.15 -0.43 -2.03
C ALA A 104 28.10 0.40 -1.17
N ARG A 105 29.39 -0.01 -1.15
CA ARG A 105 30.45 0.68 -0.41
C ARG A 105 31.62 0.96 -1.36
N PRO A 106 32.37 2.04 -1.19
CA PRO A 106 32.21 3.11 -0.18
C PRO A 106 30.99 4.03 -0.46
N PRO A 107 30.64 4.98 0.44
CA PRO A 107 29.46 5.87 0.27
C PRO A 107 29.48 6.70 -1.04
N ARG A 108 30.66 7.00 -1.57
CA ARG A 108 30.82 7.71 -2.86
C ARG A 108 30.34 6.83 -4.03
N LEU A 109 30.69 5.53 -4.03
CA LEU A 109 30.22 4.57 -5.02
C LEU A 109 28.69 4.41 -4.95
N ARG A 110 28.15 4.29 -3.74
CA ARG A 110 26.70 4.19 -3.55
C ARG A 110 25.96 5.43 -4.10
N ARG A 111 26.48 6.63 -3.89
CA ARG A 111 25.90 7.85 -4.49
C ARG A 111 25.93 7.78 -6.00
N TRP A 112 27.09 7.48 -6.58
CA TRP A 112 27.25 7.37 -8.04
C TRP A 112 26.31 6.34 -8.67
N VAL A 113 26.20 5.15 -8.08
CA VAL A 113 25.26 4.11 -8.52
C VAL A 113 23.82 4.57 -8.42
N ARG A 114 23.45 5.22 -7.31
CA ARG A 114 22.10 5.75 -7.12
C ARG A 114 21.77 6.85 -8.12
N ASP A 115 22.71 7.77 -8.35
CA ASP A 115 22.51 8.88 -9.27
C ASP A 115 22.39 8.35 -10.72
N GLY A 116 23.25 7.40 -11.09
CA GLY A 116 23.16 6.69 -12.37
C GLY A 116 21.82 5.96 -12.54
N TYR A 117 21.36 5.26 -11.52
CA TYR A 117 20.02 4.62 -11.52
C TYR A 117 18.90 5.66 -11.68
N SER A 118 18.94 6.75 -10.92
CA SER A 118 17.93 7.81 -10.97
C SER A 118 17.89 8.51 -12.35
N TRP A 119 19.03 8.62 -13.02
CA TRP A 119 19.13 9.15 -14.37
C TRP A 119 18.57 8.17 -15.42
N LEU A 120 18.82 6.87 -15.24
CA LEU A 120 18.44 5.81 -16.18
C LEU A 120 16.95 5.45 -16.07
N GLN A 121 16.43 5.40 -14.84
CA GLN A 121 15.07 4.95 -14.52
C GLN A 121 13.99 5.62 -15.40
N PRO A 122 13.87 6.96 -15.49
CA PRO A 122 12.80 7.57 -16.28
C PRO A 122 12.96 7.33 -17.78
N ARG A 123 14.19 7.13 -18.28
CA ARG A 123 14.47 6.91 -19.70
C ARG A 123 14.10 5.50 -20.17
N LEU A 124 14.31 4.52 -19.31
CA LEU A 124 14.02 3.11 -19.62
C LEU A 124 12.65 2.66 -19.10
N SER A 125 11.97 3.45 -18.28
CA SER A 125 10.63 3.11 -17.76
C SER A 125 9.62 2.73 -18.83
N PRO A 126 9.58 3.35 -20.03
CA PRO A 126 8.60 2.98 -21.08
C PRO A 126 8.76 1.53 -21.59
N ILE A 127 9.94 0.91 -21.44
CA ILE A 127 10.23 -0.45 -21.88
C ILE A 127 10.56 -1.40 -20.72
N ALA A 128 10.66 -0.87 -19.50
CA ALA A 128 10.98 -1.66 -18.31
C ALA A 128 9.79 -2.52 -17.89
N ARG A 129 10.07 -3.68 -17.30
CA ARG A 129 9.04 -4.55 -16.73
C ARG A 129 8.52 -3.99 -15.40
N PRO A 130 7.30 -4.38 -14.97
CA PRO A 130 6.83 -4.09 -13.62
C PRO A 130 7.85 -4.55 -12.57
N ALA A 131 7.94 -3.82 -11.44
CA ALA A 131 8.87 -4.14 -10.36
C ALA A 131 8.61 -5.55 -9.78
N LEU A 132 7.34 -5.96 -9.79
CA LEU A 132 6.92 -7.33 -9.49
C LEU A 132 5.95 -7.80 -10.58
N PRO A 133 6.17 -8.96 -11.21
CA PRO A 133 5.21 -9.54 -12.14
C PRO A 133 3.85 -9.76 -11.51
N PRO A 134 2.72 -9.57 -12.21
CA PRO A 134 1.38 -9.67 -11.63
C PRO A 134 1.07 -10.99 -10.90
N HIS A 135 1.59 -12.13 -11.40
CA HIS A 135 1.41 -13.43 -10.74
C HIS A 135 2.14 -13.49 -9.38
N LEU A 136 3.33 -12.88 -9.26
CA LEU A 136 4.04 -12.81 -7.98
C LEU A 136 3.38 -11.83 -7.00
N THR A 137 2.79 -10.73 -7.49
CA THR A 137 1.98 -9.84 -6.65
C THR A 137 0.87 -10.63 -5.97
N VAL A 138 0.10 -11.39 -6.75
CA VAL A 138 -1.00 -12.23 -6.25
C VAL A 138 -0.50 -13.33 -5.33
N GLU A 139 0.59 -14.03 -5.70
CA GLU A 139 1.19 -15.09 -4.88
C GLU A 139 1.57 -14.59 -3.49
N TYR A 140 2.28 -13.47 -3.40
CA TYR A 140 2.69 -12.90 -2.10
C TYR A 140 1.50 -12.40 -1.28
N LEU A 141 0.48 -11.80 -1.91
CA LEU A 141 -0.72 -11.37 -1.20
C LEU A 141 -1.51 -12.58 -0.68
N GLU A 142 -1.63 -13.65 -1.47
CA GLU A 142 -2.31 -14.87 -1.03
C GLU A 142 -1.55 -15.57 0.10
N MET A 143 -0.22 -15.70 0.00
CA MET A 143 0.60 -16.22 1.09
C MET A 143 0.39 -15.41 2.37
N THR A 144 0.32 -14.08 2.26
CA THR A 144 0.09 -13.19 3.40
C THR A 144 -1.32 -13.38 3.97
N ARG A 145 -2.35 -13.41 3.11
CA ARG A 145 -3.74 -13.63 3.51
C ARG A 145 -3.90 -14.98 4.23
N ALA A 146 -3.34 -16.04 3.65
CA ALA A 146 -3.40 -17.39 4.22
C ALA A 146 -2.69 -17.48 5.58
N ALA A 147 -1.53 -16.84 5.73
CA ALA A 147 -0.82 -16.79 7.02
C ALA A 147 -1.60 -16.01 8.10
N ILE A 148 -2.27 -14.92 7.71
CA ILE A 148 -3.14 -14.15 8.60
C ILE A 148 -4.36 -14.98 8.98
N ASP A 149 -5.05 -15.60 8.02
CA ASP A 149 -6.22 -16.43 8.25
C ASP A 149 -5.91 -17.65 9.14
N PHE A 150 -4.74 -18.26 8.98
CA PHE A 150 -4.27 -19.34 9.86
C PHE A 150 -4.18 -18.90 11.33
N ASN A 151 -3.72 -17.69 11.59
CA ASN A 151 -3.58 -17.16 12.96
C ASN A 151 -4.87 -16.50 13.50
N ARG A 152 -5.70 -15.98 12.61
CA ARG A 152 -6.97 -15.29 12.90
C ARG A 152 -8.03 -15.69 11.87
N PRO A 153 -8.61 -16.92 12.00
CA PRO A 153 -9.59 -17.42 11.05
C PRO A 153 -10.79 -16.48 10.88
N GLY A 154 -11.12 -16.20 9.63
CA GLY A 154 -12.28 -15.39 9.26
C GLY A 154 -12.10 -13.87 9.54
N ILE A 155 -10.88 -13.38 9.78
CA ILE A 155 -10.66 -11.93 9.90
C ILE A 155 -10.98 -11.24 8.57
N PRO A 156 -11.75 -10.12 8.57
CA PRO A 156 -12.01 -9.34 7.37
C PRO A 156 -10.70 -8.84 6.73
N VAL A 157 -10.56 -9.06 5.42
CA VAL A 157 -9.42 -8.59 4.63
C VAL A 157 -9.93 -7.75 3.47
N VAL A 158 -9.29 -6.60 3.23
CA VAL A 158 -9.52 -5.72 2.09
C VAL A 158 -8.21 -5.49 1.36
N ALA A 159 -8.22 -5.41 0.04
CA ALA A 159 -7.03 -5.08 -0.73
C ALA A 159 -7.27 -3.88 -1.65
N SER A 160 -6.19 -3.19 -2.04
CA SER A 160 -6.27 -2.09 -2.98
C SER A 160 -5.78 -2.48 -4.37
N LEU A 161 -6.42 -1.91 -5.40
CA LEU A 161 -5.88 -1.87 -6.75
C LEU A 161 -4.79 -0.79 -6.87
N PRO A 162 -3.82 -0.95 -7.79
CA PRO A 162 -2.78 0.04 -8.03
C PRO A 162 -3.34 1.44 -8.28
N SER A 163 -2.77 2.45 -7.63
CA SER A 163 -3.03 3.86 -7.89
C SER A 163 -2.58 4.28 -9.29
N VAL A 164 -2.71 5.56 -9.60
CA VAL A 164 -2.16 6.21 -10.80
C VAL A 164 -1.09 7.23 -10.41
N HIS A 165 -0.27 7.64 -11.37
CA HIS A 165 0.76 8.65 -11.16
C HIS A 165 1.09 9.43 -12.43
N THR A 166 1.73 10.59 -12.27
CA THR A 166 2.31 11.41 -13.33
C THR A 166 3.82 11.63 -13.14
N ALA A 167 4.44 10.80 -12.31
CA ALA A 167 5.81 10.99 -11.85
C ALA A 167 6.84 10.95 -12.98
N ALA A 168 7.65 12.00 -13.06
CA ALA A 168 8.76 12.09 -13.99
C ALA A 168 9.84 11.04 -13.71
N SER A 169 10.02 10.65 -12.43
CA SER A 169 10.97 9.59 -12.01
C SER A 169 10.69 8.22 -12.63
N TYR A 170 9.45 7.96 -13.07
CA TYR A 170 9.06 6.76 -13.80
C TYR A 170 8.73 7.05 -15.28
N GLY A 171 9.22 8.18 -15.83
CA GLY A 171 8.94 8.57 -17.20
C GLY A 171 7.44 8.70 -17.51
N LYS A 172 6.61 8.91 -16.50
CA LYS A 172 5.12 8.90 -16.58
C LYS A 172 4.54 7.59 -17.11
N ALA A 173 5.32 6.50 -17.10
CA ALA A 173 4.92 5.20 -17.65
C ALA A 173 4.30 4.33 -16.55
N HIS A 174 3.17 3.68 -16.84
CA HIS A 174 2.48 2.77 -15.92
C HIS A 174 1.83 1.59 -16.68
N HIS A 175 2.52 1.04 -17.65
CA HIS A 175 2.01 -0.05 -18.49
C HIS A 175 1.77 -1.36 -17.71
N GLY A 176 2.45 -1.57 -16.57
CA GLY A 176 2.22 -2.74 -15.70
C GLY A 176 0.88 -2.73 -14.98
N ARG A 177 0.23 -1.56 -14.84
CA ARG A 177 -1.01 -1.43 -14.06
C ARG A 177 -2.13 -2.34 -14.54
N ALA A 178 -2.41 -2.37 -15.84
CA ALA A 178 -3.53 -3.15 -16.38
C ALA A 178 -3.41 -4.65 -16.07
N GLY A 179 -2.22 -5.23 -16.25
CA GLY A 179 -1.95 -6.62 -15.93
C GLY A 179 -2.08 -6.94 -14.42
N THR A 180 -1.60 -6.04 -13.57
CA THR A 180 -1.71 -6.18 -12.11
C THR A 180 -3.17 -6.05 -11.67
N VAL A 181 -3.93 -5.10 -12.19
CA VAL A 181 -5.38 -4.96 -11.92
C VAL A 181 -6.12 -6.24 -12.30
N ALA A 182 -5.89 -6.78 -13.51
CA ALA A 182 -6.55 -8.00 -13.96
C ALA A 182 -6.22 -9.22 -13.07
N ALA A 183 -4.97 -9.34 -12.63
CA ALA A 183 -4.56 -10.43 -11.74
C ALA A 183 -5.17 -10.30 -10.35
N LEU A 184 -5.16 -9.12 -9.76
CA LEU A 184 -5.77 -8.83 -8.46
C LEU A 184 -7.28 -9.02 -8.47
N THR A 185 -7.96 -8.62 -9.54
CA THR A 185 -9.41 -8.79 -9.67
C THR A 185 -9.80 -10.27 -9.65
N ARG A 186 -9.06 -11.12 -10.37
CA ARG A 186 -9.32 -12.57 -10.35
C ARG A 186 -9.07 -13.17 -8.97
N TRP A 187 -7.92 -12.89 -8.38
CA TRP A 187 -7.59 -13.34 -7.03
C TRP A 187 -8.64 -12.92 -6.00
N ALA A 188 -9.08 -11.68 -6.06
CA ALA A 188 -10.07 -11.13 -5.15
C ALA A 188 -11.43 -11.83 -5.30
N GLN A 189 -11.85 -12.16 -6.53
CA GLN A 189 -13.06 -12.94 -6.80
C GLN A 189 -12.95 -14.37 -6.26
N GLU A 190 -11.79 -15.02 -6.43
CA GLU A 190 -11.53 -16.38 -5.96
C GLU A 190 -11.55 -16.49 -4.42
N HIS A 191 -11.15 -15.43 -3.72
CA HIS A 191 -11.01 -15.40 -2.26
C HIS A 191 -12.04 -14.51 -1.55
N ALA A 192 -13.02 -13.96 -2.28
CA ALA A 192 -14.05 -13.07 -1.75
C ALA A 192 -13.45 -11.86 -0.99
N VAL A 193 -12.33 -11.29 -1.49
CA VAL A 193 -11.65 -10.11 -0.92
C VAL A 193 -12.17 -8.86 -1.61
N PRO A 194 -12.81 -7.91 -0.91
CA PRO A 194 -13.18 -6.62 -1.48
C PRO A 194 -11.96 -5.84 -1.97
N LEU A 195 -12.11 -5.19 -3.14
CA LEU A 195 -11.06 -4.38 -3.76
C LEU A 195 -11.42 -2.89 -3.76
N VAL A 196 -10.51 -2.08 -3.27
CA VAL A 196 -10.60 -0.61 -3.33
C VAL A 196 -9.82 -0.09 -4.54
N ASP A 197 -10.49 0.56 -5.50
CA ASP A 197 -9.82 1.17 -6.65
C ASP A 197 -9.23 2.55 -6.27
N LEU A 198 -7.97 2.55 -5.89
CA LEU A 198 -7.25 3.79 -5.56
C LEU A 198 -7.21 4.78 -6.73
N LYS A 199 -7.23 4.31 -8.00
CA LYS A 199 -7.35 5.21 -9.14
C LYS A 199 -8.64 6.02 -9.09
N ALA A 200 -9.76 5.38 -8.82
CA ALA A 200 -11.05 6.07 -8.74
C ALA A 200 -11.06 7.13 -7.64
N ALA A 201 -10.34 6.90 -6.53
CA ALA A 201 -10.26 7.85 -5.43
C ALA A 201 -9.37 9.07 -5.72
N VAL A 202 -8.26 8.90 -6.49
CA VAL A 202 -7.19 9.93 -6.49
C VAL A 202 -6.85 10.47 -7.89
N ALA A 203 -7.46 9.97 -8.96
CA ALA A 203 -7.08 10.32 -10.33
C ALA A 203 -7.16 11.83 -10.60
N ASP A 204 -8.22 12.50 -10.13
CA ASP A 204 -8.42 13.92 -10.34
C ASP A 204 -7.34 14.77 -9.65
N GLU A 205 -6.94 14.38 -8.43
CA GLU A 205 -5.89 15.07 -7.68
C GLU A 205 -4.50 14.88 -8.32
N ILE A 206 -4.21 13.68 -8.77
CA ILE A 206 -2.93 13.35 -9.44
C ILE A 206 -2.83 14.02 -10.81
N TYR A 207 -3.86 13.90 -11.66
CA TYR A 207 -3.80 14.43 -13.03
C TYR A 207 -3.93 15.95 -13.11
N SER A 208 -4.59 16.58 -12.14
CA SER A 208 -4.63 18.05 -12.04
C SER A 208 -3.37 18.65 -11.42
N GLY A 209 -2.46 17.82 -10.89
CA GLY A 209 -1.23 18.30 -10.23
C GLY A 209 -1.46 18.89 -8.84
N ARG A 210 -2.65 18.68 -8.22
CA ARG A 210 -2.95 19.13 -6.86
C ARG A 210 -2.38 18.21 -5.77
N GLY A 211 -1.90 17.01 -6.16
CA GLY A 211 -1.21 16.10 -5.27
C GLY A 211 0.19 16.59 -4.86
N ASN A 212 1.04 15.69 -4.41
CA ASN A 212 2.44 15.98 -4.15
C ASN A 212 3.15 16.31 -5.48
N PRO A 213 4.08 17.29 -5.51
CA PRO A 213 4.83 17.64 -6.72
C PRO A 213 5.62 16.50 -7.36
N ASP A 214 5.87 15.40 -6.64
CA ASP A 214 6.52 14.21 -7.21
C ASP A 214 5.64 13.41 -8.19
N GLY A 215 4.33 13.71 -8.24
CA GLY A 215 3.36 13.12 -9.13
C GLY A 215 2.94 11.70 -8.76
N ILE A 216 3.25 11.24 -7.54
CA ILE A 216 2.86 9.92 -7.00
C ILE A 216 2.02 10.06 -5.75
N HIS A 217 2.52 10.84 -4.78
CA HIS A 217 1.92 10.93 -3.46
C HIS A 217 0.75 11.93 -3.44
N TRP A 218 -0.04 11.87 -2.40
CA TRP A 218 -1.36 12.47 -2.34
C TRP A 218 -1.40 13.75 -1.51
N ASN A 219 -2.40 14.59 -1.78
CA ASN A 219 -2.82 15.65 -0.87
C ASN A 219 -3.83 15.08 0.16
N PHE A 220 -4.30 15.92 1.06
CA PHE A 220 -5.23 15.50 2.12
C PHE A 220 -6.65 15.23 1.60
N GLU A 221 -7.06 15.85 0.48
CA GLU A 221 -8.32 15.56 -0.20
C GLU A 221 -8.33 14.12 -0.73
N ALA A 222 -7.25 13.69 -1.37
CA ALA A 222 -7.08 12.32 -1.83
C ALA A 222 -7.04 11.33 -0.66
N HIS A 223 -6.38 11.66 0.46
CA HIS A 223 -6.44 10.81 1.66
C HIS A 223 -7.86 10.63 2.19
N ARG A 224 -8.70 11.68 2.21
CA ARG A 224 -10.11 11.57 2.59
C ARG A 224 -10.89 10.68 1.62
N ALA A 225 -10.74 10.90 0.31
CA ALA A 225 -11.41 10.09 -0.70
C ALA A 225 -11.02 8.59 -0.60
N VAL A 226 -9.75 8.31 -0.32
CA VAL A 226 -9.28 6.94 -0.08
C VAL A 226 -9.88 6.37 1.21
N ALA A 227 -9.96 7.16 2.29
CA ALA A 227 -10.58 6.72 3.53
C ALA A 227 -12.06 6.34 3.33
N ASP A 228 -12.83 7.14 2.61
CA ASP A 228 -14.23 6.87 2.30
C ASP A 228 -14.40 5.58 1.49
N MET A 229 -13.51 5.32 0.53
CA MET A 229 -13.54 4.08 -0.24
C MET A 229 -13.08 2.87 0.58
N MET A 230 -12.11 3.03 1.48
CA MET A 230 -11.67 1.95 2.37
C MET A 230 -12.78 1.56 3.36
N LEU A 231 -13.53 2.52 3.89
CA LEU A 231 -14.69 2.24 4.74
C LEU A 231 -15.76 1.42 3.99
N LYS A 232 -16.01 1.72 2.72
CA LYS A 232 -16.92 0.93 1.88
C LYS A 232 -16.41 -0.50 1.69
N GLY A 233 -15.12 -0.67 1.34
CA GLY A 233 -14.50 -1.97 1.20
C GLY A 233 -14.51 -2.78 2.51
N LEU A 234 -14.30 -2.13 3.65
CA LEU A 234 -14.40 -2.75 4.96
C LEU A 234 -15.83 -3.19 5.29
N ALA A 235 -16.85 -2.36 4.95
CA ALA A 235 -18.25 -2.74 5.08
C ALA A 235 -18.60 -3.96 4.22
N GLU A 236 -18.12 -4.01 2.98
CA GLU A 236 -18.27 -5.16 2.08
C GLU A 236 -17.58 -6.42 2.64
N ALA A 237 -16.47 -6.27 3.37
CA ALA A 237 -15.80 -7.34 4.09
C ALA A 237 -16.50 -7.76 5.39
N GLY A 238 -17.64 -7.14 5.74
CA GLY A 238 -18.42 -7.45 6.92
C GLY A 238 -18.01 -6.70 8.20
N VAL A 239 -17.19 -5.64 8.08
CA VAL A 239 -16.87 -4.77 9.22
C VAL A 239 -18.05 -3.81 9.47
N PRO A 240 -18.63 -3.79 10.69
CA PRO A 240 -19.65 -2.83 11.03
C PRO A 240 -19.08 -1.39 10.99
N ILE A 241 -19.65 -0.54 10.16
CA ILE A 241 -19.28 0.87 10.10
C ILE A 241 -20.28 1.65 10.98
N PRO A 242 -19.83 2.33 12.05
CA PRO A 242 -20.70 3.18 12.83
C PRO A 242 -21.31 4.30 11.96
N ASP A 243 -22.57 4.59 12.15
CA ASP A 243 -23.18 5.77 11.53
C ASP A 243 -22.37 7.00 11.92
N SER A 244 -22.08 7.86 10.95
CA SER A 244 -21.42 9.13 11.23
C SER A 244 -22.26 9.87 12.27
N ARG A 245 -21.70 10.02 13.48
CA ARG A 245 -22.38 10.82 14.52
C ARG A 245 -22.58 12.23 13.96
N THR A 246 -23.83 12.57 13.72
CA THR A 246 -24.32 13.94 13.45
C THR A 246 -23.86 14.90 14.52
#